data_d86f60be295b4e0fb1440cd32b82b099
#
_entry.id   d86f60be295b4e0fb1440cd32b82b099
#
_cell.length_a   1.000
_cell.length_b   1.000
_cell.length_c   1.000
_cell.angle_alpha   90.00
_cell.angle_beta   90.00
_cell.angle_gamma   90.00
#
_symmetry.space_group_name_H-M   'P 1'
#
loop_
_entity.id
_entity.type
_entity.pdbx_description
1 polymer ?
#
loop_
_entity_poly.entity_id
_entity_poly.type
_entity_poly.pdbx_seq_one_letter_code
_entity_poly.pdbx_strand_id
1 'polypeptide(L)'
;MAAIVGMTLCHVGVIFQAALPFWAYCACEAFGGLTFPIMAFLVSEGYRHTHNVRRYAGRLFAFAVVSQVPYGLFFEPVVLDLGETSLQLPCTGNVLFTLLMGLAMLVAYDRMRCRPAFWALFVASTVASVVLDWGVLGPVMILMAHVLPEPDRRTYPTLLAILALGLPALGGVLQGDAASMPELLYELVGGVGALCLLRAYGGSRGRSLKWFFYLYYPVHILVLGCIGAIVL
;
A
#
# COMPACT_ATOMS: atom_id res chain seq x y z
N MET A 1 -5.22 -0.12 14.19
CA MET A 1 -3.99 0.40 14.85
C MET A 1 -2.73 -0.29 14.31
N ALA A 2 -2.70 -1.62 14.15
CA ALA A 2 -1.52 -2.34 13.62
C ALA A 2 -0.97 -1.73 12.31
N ALA A 3 -1.83 -1.46 11.32
CA ALA A 3 -1.42 -0.82 10.06
C ALA A 3 -0.74 0.56 10.24
N ILE A 4 -1.16 1.37 11.23
CA ILE A 4 -0.51 2.65 11.52
C ILE A 4 0.88 2.44 12.08
N VAL A 5 1.04 1.51 13.02
CA VAL A 5 2.34 1.18 13.60
C VAL A 5 3.28 0.66 12.52
N GLY A 6 2.82 -0.30 11.70
CA GLY A 6 3.59 -0.82 10.58
C GLY A 6 4.03 0.27 9.59
N MET A 7 3.09 1.13 9.18
CA MET A 7 3.35 2.25 8.29
C MET A 7 4.39 3.23 8.86
N THR A 8 4.28 3.55 10.15
CA THR A 8 5.23 4.46 10.79
C THR A 8 6.62 3.86 10.84
N LEU A 9 6.74 2.59 11.21
CA LEU A 9 8.03 1.89 11.26
C LEU A 9 8.66 1.80 9.86
N CYS A 10 7.88 1.45 8.83
CA CYS A 10 8.36 1.44 7.45
C CYS A 10 8.92 2.82 7.04
N HIS A 11 8.18 3.89 7.26
CA HIS A 11 8.67 5.24 6.92
C HIS A 11 9.86 5.68 7.76
N VAL A 12 9.99 5.23 9.02
CA VAL A 12 11.22 5.40 9.80
C VAL A 12 12.37 4.63 9.14
N GLY A 13 12.14 3.38 8.73
CA GLY A 13 13.12 2.57 8.02
C GLY A 13 13.65 3.28 6.77
N VAL A 14 12.74 3.71 5.90
CA VAL A 14 13.08 4.37 4.63
C VAL A 14 13.80 5.71 4.85
N ILE A 15 13.26 6.59 5.69
CA ILE A 15 13.82 7.95 5.88
C ILE A 15 15.16 7.91 6.60
N PHE A 16 15.33 7.01 7.56
CA PHE A 16 16.57 6.91 8.36
C PHE A 16 17.48 5.76 7.94
N GLN A 17 17.27 5.18 6.75
CA GLN A 17 18.03 4.03 6.26
C GLN A 17 19.55 4.19 6.40
N ALA A 18 20.08 5.36 6.05
CA ALA A 18 21.52 5.64 6.11
C ALA A 18 22.08 5.69 7.55
N ALA A 19 21.25 6.01 8.54
CA ALA A 19 21.63 6.09 9.96
C ALA A 19 21.34 4.81 10.73
N LEU A 20 20.47 3.95 10.22
CA LEU A 20 20.07 2.72 10.91
C LEU A 20 21.07 1.59 10.63
N PRO A 21 21.40 0.76 11.65
CA PRO A 21 22.08 -0.50 11.38
C PRO A 21 21.16 -1.41 10.56
N PHE A 22 21.76 -2.23 9.68
CA PHE A 22 21.00 -3.05 8.71
C PHE A 22 19.90 -3.90 9.35
N TRP A 23 20.15 -4.50 10.51
CA TRP A 23 19.13 -5.28 11.23
C TRP A 23 17.92 -4.45 11.67
N ALA A 24 18.15 -3.18 12.06
CA ALA A 24 17.05 -2.29 12.47
C ALA A 24 16.22 -1.84 11.27
N TYR A 25 16.85 -1.55 10.14
CA TYR A 25 16.19 -1.30 8.87
C TYR A 25 15.32 -2.50 8.47
N CYS A 26 15.89 -3.71 8.47
CA CYS A 26 15.15 -4.95 8.21
C CYS A 26 13.93 -5.13 9.14
N ALA A 27 14.07 -4.81 10.42
CA ALA A 27 12.95 -4.89 11.37
C ALA A 27 11.85 -3.87 11.04
N CYS A 28 12.21 -2.64 10.67
CA CYS A 28 11.27 -1.62 10.24
C CYS A 28 10.49 -2.06 9.00
N GLU A 29 11.17 -2.61 7.99
CA GLU A 29 10.54 -3.13 6.78
C GLU A 29 9.61 -4.32 7.09
N ALA A 30 10.03 -5.26 7.92
CA ALA A 30 9.22 -6.40 8.33
C ALA A 30 7.86 -5.98 8.93
N PHE A 31 7.83 -4.93 9.75
CA PHE A 31 6.56 -4.39 10.27
C PHE A 31 5.79 -3.59 9.21
N GLY A 32 6.47 -2.97 8.26
CA GLY A 32 5.87 -2.24 7.14
C GLY A 32 4.90 -3.06 6.32
N GLY A 33 5.25 -4.32 6.04
CA GLY A 33 4.46 -5.25 5.25
C GLY A 33 3.06 -5.56 5.82
N LEU A 34 2.79 -5.25 7.09
CA LEU A 34 1.44 -5.31 7.66
C LEU A 34 0.47 -4.31 7.02
N THR A 35 0.97 -3.20 6.50
CA THR A 35 0.18 -1.98 6.28
C THR A 35 -0.77 -2.13 5.11
N PHE A 36 -0.23 -2.37 3.91
CA PHE A 36 -1.05 -2.29 2.71
C PHE A 36 -2.12 -3.40 2.62
N PRO A 37 -1.84 -4.68 2.93
CA PRO A 37 -2.88 -5.71 2.90
C PRO A 37 -4.07 -5.37 3.81
N ILE A 38 -3.80 -4.83 5.00
CA ILE A 38 -4.84 -4.38 5.92
C ILE A 38 -5.61 -3.19 5.33
N MET A 39 -4.92 -2.20 4.75
CA MET A 39 -5.57 -1.03 4.16
C MET A 39 -6.40 -1.39 2.92
N ALA A 40 -5.92 -2.27 2.06
CA ALA A 40 -6.64 -2.78 0.89
C ALA A 40 -7.96 -3.46 1.31
N PHE A 41 -7.90 -4.32 2.32
CA PHE A 41 -9.10 -4.94 2.91
C PHE A 41 -10.04 -3.90 3.50
N LEU A 42 -9.53 -2.93 4.27
CA LEU A 42 -10.33 -1.88 4.90
C LEU A 42 -10.99 -0.93 3.90
N VAL A 43 -10.40 -0.70 2.73
CA VAL A 43 -11.06 0.06 1.65
C VAL A 43 -12.28 -0.69 1.15
N SER A 44 -12.17 -1.99 0.92
CA SER A 44 -13.30 -2.85 0.53
C SER A 44 -14.39 -2.87 1.62
N GLU A 45 -14.02 -3.04 2.89
CA GLU A 45 -14.97 -2.96 4.01
C GLU A 45 -15.62 -1.58 4.13
N GLY A 46 -14.83 -0.52 3.99
CA GLY A 46 -15.32 0.86 4.00
C GLY A 46 -16.32 1.12 2.87
N TYR A 47 -16.07 0.58 1.68
CA TYR A 47 -16.99 0.66 0.55
C TYR A 47 -18.31 -0.06 0.82
N ARG A 48 -18.26 -1.28 1.36
CA ARG A 48 -19.46 -2.08 1.70
C ARG A 48 -20.36 -1.41 2.74
N HIS A 49 -19.77 -0.64 3.66
CA HIS A 49 -20.49 -0.03 4.78
C HIS A 49 -20.74 1.48 4.61
N THR A 50 -20.33 2.08 3.50
CA THR A 50 -20.53 3.52 3.30
C THR A 50 -21.87 3.82 2.63
N HIS A 51 -22.62 4.77 3.19
CA HIS A 51 -23.84 5.30 2.56
C HIS A 51 -23.53 6.32 1.45
N ASN A 52 -22.32 6.93 1.45
CA ASN A 52 -21.97 7.97 0.49
C ASN A 52 -20.53 7.77 -0.03
N VAL A 53 -20.43 7.01 -1.11
CA VAL A 53 -19.16 6.70 -1.77
C VAL A 53 -18.47 7.96 -2.32
N ARG A 54 -19.25 8.94 -2.82
CA ARG A 54 -18.69 10.21 -3.32
C ARG A 54 -17.95 10.97 -2.23
N ARG A 55 -18.52 11.05 -1.02
CA ARG A 55 -17.86 11.68 0.14
C ARG A 55 -16.65 10.87 0.60
N TYR A 56 -16.70 9.55 0.48
CA TYR A 56 -15.56 8.69 0.80
C TYR A 56 -14.41 8.93 -0.18
N ALA A 57 -14.67 8.85 -1.49
CA ALA A 57 -13.69 9.12 -2.54
C ALA A 57 -13.13 10.55 -2.46
N GLY A 58 -13.99 11.55 -2.21
CA GLY A 58 -13.57 12.95 -2.05
C GLY A 58 -12.60 13.18 -0.90
N ARG A 59 -12.79 12.49 0.24
CA ARG A 59 -11.82 12.53 1.35
C ARG A 59 -10.51 11.86 0.97
N LEU A 60 -10.54 10.65 0.38
CA LEU A 60 -9.33 9.98 -0.08
C LEU A 60 -8.54 10.85 -1.06
N PHE A 61 -9.22 11.45 -2.04
CA PHE A 61 -8.61 12.34 -3.02
C PHE A 61 -7.98 13.57 -2.36
N ALA A 62 -8.72 14.28 -1.50
CA ALA A 62 -8.21 15.48 -0.83
C ALA A 62 -6.95 15.19 -0.01
N PHE A 63 -6.96 14.09 0.76
CA PHE A 63 -5.78 13.70 1.54
C PHE A 63 -4.67 13.10 0.70
N ALA A 64 -4.96 12.44 -0.43
CA ALA A 64 -3.95 12.01 -1.38
C ALA A 64 -3.18 13.22 -1.94
N VAL A 65 -3.89 14.28 -2.33
CA VAL A 65 -3.27 15.52 -2.84
C VAL A 65 -2.46 16.22 -1.74
N VAL A 66 -3.01 16.38 -0.54
CA VAL A 66 -2.29 17.01 0.58
C VAL A 66 -1.04 16.21 0.95
N SER A 67 -1.14 14.89 0.97
CA SER A 67 -0.02 14.00 1.34
C SER A 67 1.04 13.91 0.25
N GLN A 68 0.72 14.27 -0.99
CA GLN A 68 1.68 14.21 -2.10
C GLN A 68 2.85 15.18 -1.90
N VAL A 69 2.61 16.32 -1.23
CA VAL A 69 3.66 17.30 -0.96
C VAL A 69 4.74 16.72 -0.04
N PRO A 70 4.43 16.29 1.20
CA PRO A 70 5.45 15.68 2.05
C PRO A 70 6.00 14.37 1.48
N TYR A 71 5.18 13.58 0.78
CA TYR A 71 5.63 12.35 0.12
C TYR A 71 6.70 12.64 -0.94
N GLY A 72 6.46 13.58 -1.85
CA GLY A 72 7.40 13.94 -2.90
C GLY A 72 8.65 14.65 -2.42
N LEU A 73 8.64 15.23 -1.19
CA LEU A 73 9.81 15.87 -0.61
C LEU A 73 10.80 14.88 0.03
N PHE A 74 10.30 13.76 0.55
CA PHE A 74 11.10 12.86 1.40
C PHE A 74 11.26 11.44 0.85
N PHE A 75 10.60 11.10 -0.27
CA PHE A 75 10.80 9.83 -0.94
C PHE A 75 11.50 10.02 -2.29
N GLU A 76 12.40 9.10 -2.61
CA GLU A 76 13.21 9.16 -3.82
C GLU A 76 12.38 9.09 -5.11
N PRO A 77 12.88 9.72 -6.20
CA PRO A 77 12.25 9.58 -7.50
C PRO A 77 12.32 8.12 -7.99
N VAL A 78 11.27 7.66 -8.62
CA VAL A 78 11.24 6.31 -9.21
C VAL A 78 11.88 6.34 -10.59
N VAL A 79 12.83 5.45 -10.82
CA VAL A 79 13.44 5.22 -12.12
C VAL A 79 12.75 4.02 -12.77
N LEU A 80 11.99 4.27 -13.84
CA LEU A 80 11.49 3.21 -14.71
C LEU A 80 12.57 2.88 -15.75
N ASP A 81 13.19 1.74 -15.59
CA ASP A 81 14.15 1.22 -16.56
C ASP A 81 13.36 0.58 -17.72
N LEU A 82 13.49 1.17 -18.91
CA LEU A 82 12.86 0.71 -20.15
C LEU A 82 13.90 0.08 -21.11
N GLY A 83 15.01 -0.42 -20.57
CA GLY A 83 16.11 -1.01 -21.30
C GLY A 83 17.12 0.06 -21.76
N GLU A 84 17.07 0.53 -23.01
CA GLU A 84 18.00 1.57 -23.49
C GLU A 84 17.68 2.99 -22.97
N THR A 85 16.50 3.19 -22.38
CA THR A 85 16.03 4.47 -21.87
C THR A 85 15.54 4.32 -20.42
N SER A 86 15.95 5.21 -19.52
CA SER A 86 15.40 5.32 -18.17
C SER A 86 14.52 6.57 -18.07
N LEU A 87 13.29 6.38 -17.60
CA LEU A 87 12.37 7.48 -17.29
C LEU A 87 12.41 7.75 -15.78
N GLN A 88 12.92 8.93 -15.40
CA GLN A 88 12.87 9.36 -14.01
C GLN A 88 11.55 10.10 -13.75
N LEU A 89 10.73 9.53 -12.88
CA LEU A 89 9.55 10.20 -12.36
C LEU A 89 9.93 10.93 -11.07
N PRO A 90 9.56 12.20 -10.90
CA PRO A 90 9.96 13.02 -9.74
C PRO A 90 9.49 12.43 -8.40
N CYS A 91 8.43 11.69 -8.40
CA CYS A 91 7.95 10.82 -7.32
C CYS A 91 6.81 9.94 -7.84
N THR A 92 6.57 8.81 -7.17
CA THR A 92 5.32 8.07 -7.39
C THR A 92 4.15 8.77 -6.73
N GLY A 93 2.94 8.49 -7.19
CA GLY A 93 1.75 8.87 -6.42
C GLY A 93 1.67 8.05 -5.14
N ASN A 94 1.41 8.73 -4.02
CA ASN A 94 1.36 8.08 -2.70
C ASN A 94 0.24 7.04 -2.59
N VAL A 95 0.30 6.19 -1.57
CA VAL A 95 -0.62 5.06 -1.33
C VAL A 95 -2.11 5.44 -1.34
N LEU A 96 -2.47 6.67 -0.96
CA LEU A 96 -3.88 7.10 -0.97
C LEU A 96 -4.44 7.20 -2.39
N PHE A 97 -3.61 7.51 -3.40
CA PHE A 97 -4.04 7.44 -4.81
C PHE A 97 -4.29 6.00 -5.25
N THR A 98 -3.48 5.05 -4.81
CA THR A 98 -3.71 3.61 -5.06
C THR A 98 -5.02 3.14 -4.43
N LEU A 99 -5.27 3.52 -3.16
CA LEU A 99 -6.53 3.20 -2.47
C LEU A 99 -7.74 3.87 -3.15
N LEU A 100 -7.59 5.10 -3.63
CA LEU A 100 -8.63 5.81 -4.38
C LEU A 100 -8.94 5.12 -5.71
N MET A 101 -7.91 4.72 -6.46
CA MET A 101 -8.07 3.97 -7.71
C MET A 101 -8.76 2.64 -7.46
N GLY A 102 -8.33 1.89 -6.45
CA GLY A 102 -9.00 0.66 -6.03
C GLY A 102 -10.48 0.90 -5.70
N LEU A 103 -10.80 1.93 -4.90
CA LEU A 103 -12.18 2.31 -4.59
C LEU A 103 -12.99 2.63 -5.85
N ALA A 104 -12.40 3.35 -6.82
CA ALA A 104 -13.06 3.65 -8.08
C ALA A 104 -13.37 2.36 -8.88
N MET A 105 -12.45 1.38 -8.85
CA MET A 105 -12.65 0.08 -9.49
C MET A 105 -13.74 -0.75 -8.80
N LEU A 106 -13.88 -0.69 -7.47
CA LEU A 106 -15.01 -1.32 -6.77
C LEU A 106 -16.35 -0.74 -7.24
N VAL A 107 -16.42 0.59 -7.33
CA VAL A 107 -17.62 1.29 -7.82
C VAL A 107 -17.93 0.91 -9.27
N ALA A 108 -16.92 0.84 -10.12
CA ALA A 108 -17.07 0.43 -11.51
C ALA A 108 -17.54 -1.02 -11.61
N TYR A 109 -16.97 -1.92 -10.82
CA TYR A 109 -17.36 -3.33 -10.78
C TYR A 109 -18.84 -3.53 -10.47
N ASP A 110 -19.36 -2.82 -9.46
CA ASP A 110 -20.74 -2.96 -9.03
C ASP A 110 -21.75 -2.27 -9.97
N ARG A 111 -21.32 -1.18 -10.66
CA ARG A 111 -22.25 -0.37 -11.48
C ARG A 111 -22.24 -0.68 -12.96
N MET A 112 -21.12 -1.15 -13.51
CA MET A 112 -21.01 -1.44 -14.94
C MET A 112 -21.71 -2.74 -15.30
N ARG A 113 -22.69 -2.65 -16.19
CA ARG A 113 -23.42 -3.83 -16.72
C ARG A 113 -22.59 -4.62 -17.73
N CYS A 114 -21.78 -3.92 -18.53
CA CYS A 114 -20.92 -4.52 -19.56
C CYS A 114 -19.64 -5.07 -18.91
N ARG A 115 -19.57 -6.37 -18.66
CA ARG A 115 -18.42 -7.00 -18.01
C ARG A 115 -17.12 -6.90 -18.83
N PRO A 116 -17.11 -7.11 -20.16
CA PRO A 116 -15.91 -6.87 -20.95
C PRO A 116 -15.36 -5.44 -20.84
N ALA A 117 -16.25 -4.43 -20.86
CA ALA A 117 -15.84 -3.03 -20.71
C ALA A 117 -15.27 -2.75 -19.31
N PHE A 118 -15.83 -3.36 -18.26
CA PHE A 118 -15.23 -3.28 -16.92
C PHE A 118 -13.81 -3.87 -16.90
N TRP A 119 -13.61 -5.06 -17.45
CA TRP A 119 -12.29 -5.69 -17.42
C TRP A 119 -11.27 -4.92 -18.25
N ALA A 120 -11.66 -4.35 -19.39
CA ALA A 120 -10.78 -3.45 -20.17
C ALA A 120 -10.39 -2.21 -19.35
N LEU A 121 -11.36 -1.56 -18.69
CA LEU A 121 -11.11 -0.43 -17.79
C LEU A 121 -10.21 -0.84 -16.62
N PHE A 122 -10.45 -1.99 -16.02
CA PHE A 122 -9.66 -2.49 -14.89
C PHE A 122 -8.21 -2.73 -15.29
N VAL A 123 -7.96 -3.39 -16.41
CA VAL A 123 -6.60 -3.62 -16.94
C VAL A 123 -5.92 -2.28 -17.23
N ALA A 124 -6.59 -1.35 -17.92
CA ALA A 124 -6.03 -0.04 -18.20
C ALA A 124 -5.68 0.75 -16.92
N SER A 125 -6.56 0.71 -15.92
CA SER A 125 -6.34 1.36 -14.63
C SER A 125 -5.20 0.69 -13.84
N THR A 126 -5.11 -0.63 -13.89
CA THR A 126 -4.04 -1.40 -13.25
C THR A 126 -2.68 -1.11 -13.90
N VAL A 127 -2.62 -1.00 -15.22
CA VAL A 127 -1.40 -0.56 -15.92
C VAL A 127 -1.05 0.88 -15.54
N ALA A 128 -2.05 1.78 -15.51
CA ALA A 128 -1.81 3.17 -15.12
C ALA A 128 -1.34 3.31 -13.65
N SER A 129 -1.64 2.33 -12.79
CA SER A 129 -1.21 2.36 -11.38
C SER A 129 0.27 2.06 -11.18
N VAL A 130 1.03 1.69 -12.21
CA VAL A 130 2.50 1.50 -12.14
C VAL A 130 3.23 2.72 -11.57
N VAL A 131 2.69 3.93 -11.80
CA VAL A 131 3.24 5.19 -11.26
C VAL A 131 2.73 5.51 -9.85
N LEU A 132 2.02 4.62 -9.21
CA LEU A 132 1.49 4.77 -7.85
C LEU A 132 2.25 3.82 -6.90
N ASP A 133 2.26 4.18 -5.64
CA ASP A 133 2.70 3.26 -4.58
C ASP A 133 1.85 1.98 -4.61
N TRP A 134 2.49 0.82 -4.43
CA TRP A 134 1.89 -0.52 -4.65
C TRP A 134 1.50 -0.86 -6.10
N GLY A 135 1.80 -0.02 -7.05
CA GLY A 135 1.72 -0.28 -8.49
C GLY A 135 0.52 -1.15 -8.91
N VAL A 136 0.79 -2.15 -9.72
CA VAL A 136 -0.20 -3.08 -10.29
C VAL A 136 -0.93 -3.89 -9.20
N LEU A 137 -0.25 -4.24 -8.11
CA LEU A 137 -0.82 -5.11 -7.07
C LEU A 137 -1.94 -4.41 -6.27
N GLY A 138 -1.83 -3.10 -6.06
CA GLY A 138 -2.77 -2.36 -5.25
C GLY A 138 -4.23 -2.50 -5.68
N PRO A 139 -4.60 -2.10 -6.90
CA PRO A 139 -5.97 -2.25 -7.41
C PRO A 139 -6.44 -3.71 -7.46
N VAL A 140 -5.54 -4.65 -7.79
CA VAL A 140 -5.86 -6.08 -7.83
C VAL A 140 -6.23 -6.61 -6.45
N MET A 141 -5.42 -6.33 -5.43
CA MET A 141 -5.69 -6.75 -4.06
C MET A 141 -6.99 -6.18 -3.51
N ILE A 142 -7.28 -4.90 -3.79
CA ILE A 142 -8.52 -4.23 -3.36
C ILE A 142 -9.74 -4.87 -4.04
N LEU A 143 -9.67 -5.15 -5.34
CA LEU A 143 -10.74 -5.82 -6.06
C LEU A 143 -10.96 -7.25 -5.54
N MET A 144 -9.90 -8.03 -5.35
CA MET A 144 -9.99 -9.38 -4.77
C MET A 144 -10.63 -9.36 -3.39
N ALA A 145 -10.25 -8.41 -2.52
CA ALA A 145 -10.86 -8.23 -1.20
C ALA A 145 -12.36 -7.89 -1.26
N HIS A 146 -12.86 -7.42 -2.40
CA HIS A 146 -14.28 -7.12 -2.60
C HIS A 146 -15.05 -8.30 -3.21
N VAL A 147 -14.48 -8.95 -4.22
CA VAL A 147 -15.18 -9.93 -5.05
C VAL A 147 -15.18 -11.33 -4.43
N LEU A 148 -14.09 -11.69 -3.74
CA LEU A 148 -13.96 -13.02 -3.15
C LEU A 148 -14.91 -13.21 -1.95
N PRO A 149 -15.40 -14.46 -1.73
CA PRO A 149 -16.18 -14.80 -0.55
C PRO A 149 -15.31 -14.86 0.72
N GLU A 150 -15.95 -14.91 1.90
CA GLU A 150 -15.25 -15.24 3.15
C GLU A 150 -14.95 -16.77 3.18
N PRO A 151 -13.77 -17.19 3.68
CA PRO A 151 -12.66 -16.38 4.24
C PRO A 151 -11.62 -15.93 3.19
N ASP A 152 -11.82 -16.22 1.93
CA ASP A 152 -10.86 -16.07 0.83
C ASP A 152 -10.44 -14.61 0.62
N ARG A 153 -11.38 -13.68 0.73
CA ARG A 153 -11.14 -12.25 0.59
C ARG A 153 -10.14 -11.66 1.61
N ARG A 154 -9.95 -12.34 2.75
CA ARG A 154 -8.98 -11.96 3.79
C ARG A 154 -7.62 -12.61 3.57
N THR A 155 -7.56 -13.62 2.72
CA THR A 155 -6.39 -14.48 2.56
C THR A 155 -5.69 -14.25 1.22
N TYR A 156 -6.40 -14.44 0.12
CA TYR A 156 -5.76 -14.47 -1.21
C TYR A 156 -5.16 -13.15 -1.66
N PRO A 157 -5.74 -11.95 -1.36
CA PRO A 157 -5.07 -10.70 -1.74
C PRO A 157 -3.67 -10.58 -1.13
N THR A 158 -3.52 -10.93 0.14
CA THR A 158 -2.22 -10.89 0.82
C THR A 158 -1.29 -12.00 0.35
N LEU A 159 -1.81 -13.21 0.11
CA LEU A 159 -1.00 -14.29 -0.49
C LEU A 159 -0.48 -13.93 -1.87
N LEU A 160 -1.27 -13.22 -2.67
CA LEU A 160 -0.83 -12.73 -3.98
C LEU A 160 0.39 -11.80 -3.84
N ALA A 161 0.37 -10.86 -2.89
CA ALA A 161 1.51 -9.97 -2.65
C ALA A 161 2.74 -10.75 -2.20
N ILE A 162 2.60 -11.63 -1.21
CA ILE A 162 3.70 -12.48 -0.71
C ILE A 162 4.32 -13.30 -1.85
N LEU A 163 3.52 -13.86 -2.75
CA LEU A 163 4.05 -14.64 -3.86
C LEU A 163 4.67 -13.77 -4.95
N ALA A 164 4.01 -12.65 -5.30
CA ALA A 164 4.46 -11.79 -6.39
C ALA A 164 5.75 -11.04 -6.08
N LEU A 165 5.92 -10.60 -4.85
CA LEU A 165 7.08 -9.81 -4.40
C LEU A 165 8.05 -10.63 -3.55
N GLY A 166 7.55 -11.49 -2.68
CA GLY A 166 8.39 -12.29 -1.79
C GLY A 166 9.19 -13.38 -2.50
N LEU A 167 8.68 -14.00 -3.59
CA LEU A 167 9.45 -15.00 -4.33
C LEU A 167 10.66 -14.41 -5.07
N PRO A 168 10.56 -13.27 -5.79
CA PRO A 168 11.72 -12.59 -6.33
C PRO A 168 12.73 -12.19 -5.27
N ALA A 169 12.28 -11.61 -4.14
CA ALA A 169 13.14 -11.24 -3.03
C ALA A 169 13.88 -12.45 -2.42
N LEU A 170 13.17 -13.58 -2.26
CA LEU A 170 13.80 -14.85 -1.84
C LEU A 170 14.87 -15.29 -2.84
N GLY A 171 14.58 -15.18 -4.13
CA GLY A 171 15.56 -15.48 -5.19
C GLY A 171 16.82 -14.64 -5.08
N GLY A 172 16.70 -13.33 -4.81
CA GLY A 172 17.82 -12.43 -4.58
C GLY A 172 18.66 -12.85 -3.37
N VAL A 173 18.00 -13.13 -2.24
CA VAL A 173 18.68 -13.58 -1.00
C VAL A 173 19.44 -14.90 -1.23
N LEU A 174 18.84 -15.86 -1.94
CA LEU A 174 19.50 -17.13 -2.26
C LEU A 174 20.71 -16.99 -3.18
N GLN A 175 20.74 -15.92 -3.98
CA GLN A 175 21.88 -15.55 -4.82
C GLN A 175 22.95 -14.74 -4.06
N GLY A 176 22.74 -14.49 -2.77
CA GLY A 176 23.67 -13.74 -1.91
C GLY A 176 23.47 -12.23 -1.93
N ASP A 177 22.39 -11.73 -2.53
CA ASP A 177 22.06 -10.31 -2.48
C ASP A 177 21.41 -9.94 -1.15
N ALA A 178 22.21 -9.36 -0.26
CA ALA A 178 21.74 -8.91 1.05
C ALA A 178 20.73 -7.75 0.93
N ALA A 179 20.71 -6.99 -0.17
CA ALA A 179 19.77 -5.90 -0.38
C ALA A 179 18.33 -6.39 -0.56
N SER A 180 18.13 -7.65 -0.95
CA SER A 180 16.81 -8.28 -1.06
C SER A 180 16.22 -8.73 0.30
N MET A 181 17.01 -8.74 1.38
CA MET A 181 16.56 -9.22 2.70
C MET A 181 15.44 -8.35 3.31
N PRO A 182 15.51 -7.02 3.31
CA PRO A 182 14.43 -6.17 3.83
C PRO A 182 13.09 -6.42 3.14
N GLU A 183 13.10 -6.52 1.79
CA GLU A 183 11.91 -6.79 1.00
C GLU A 183 11.33 -8.19 1.30
N LEU A 184 12.19 -9.20 1.41
CA LEU A 184 11.77 -10.54 1.80
C LEU A 184 11.09 -10.56 3.18
N LEU A 185 11.65 -9.84 4.15
CA LEU A 185 11.06 -9.74 5.49
C LEU A 185 9.75 -8.93 5.48
N TYR A 186 9.68 -7.86 4.66
CA TYR A 186 8.47 -7.10 4.44
C TYR A 186 7.33 -8.02 4.00
N GLU A 187 7.55 -8.84 2.97
CA GLU A 187 6.52 -9.72 2.43
C GLU A 187 6.23 -10.93 3.32
N LEU A 188 7.26 -11.62 3.85
CA LEU A 188 7.03 -12.82 4.65
C LEU A 188 6.55 -12.49 6.07
N VAL A 189 7.26 -11.65 6.81
CA VAL A 189 6.90 -11.37 8.21
C VAL A 189 5.68 -10.45 8.26
N GLY A 190 5.73 -9.35 7.51
CA GLY A 190 4.63 -8.40 7.44
C GLY A 190 3.38 -8.98 6.80
N GLY A 191 3.51 -9.63 5.65
CA GLY A 191 2.39 -10.27 4.96
C GLY A 191 1.74 -11.38 5.79
N VAL A 192 2.52 -12.28 6.40
CA VAL A 192 1.99 -13.32 7.30
C VAL A 192 1.33 -12.70 8.53
N GLY A 193 1.93 -11.66 9.11
CA GLY A 193 1.33 -10.90 10.20
C GLY A 193 -0.01 -10.28 9.82
N ALA A 194 -0.10 -9.68 8.61
CA ALA A 194 -1.34 -9.16 8.07
C ALA A 194 -2.40 -10.25 7.90
N LEU A 195 -2.03 -11.42 7.36
CA LEU A 195 -2.92 -12.58 7.24
C LEU A 195 -3.50 -13.01 8.58
N CYS A 196 -2.65 -13.13 9.60
CA CYS A 196 -3.09 -13.49 10.95
C CYS A 196 -4.09 -12.48 11.51
N LEU A 197 -3.79 -11.18 11.36
CA LEU A 197 -4.67 -10.11 11.84
C LEU A 197 -5.99 -10.04 11.08
N LEU A 198 -5.97 -10.20 9.75
CA LEU A 198 -7.18 -10.20 8.93
C LEU A 198 -8.06 -11.41 9.20
N ARG A 199 -7.48 -12.58 9.44
CA ARG A 199 -8.23 -13.78 9.82
C ARG A 199 -8.83 -13.69 11.22
N ALA A 200 -8.11 -13.07 12.16
CA ALA A 200 -8.60 -12.82 13.52
C ALA A 200 -9.65 -11.69 13.59
N TYR A 201 -9.81 -10.91 12.51
CA TYR A 201 -10.76 -9.81 12.48
C TYR A 201 -12.21 -10.30 12.55
N GLY A 202 -12.90 -9.99 13.64
CA GLY A 202 -14.28 -10.42 13.91
C GLY A 202 -15.38 -9.63 13.18
N GLY A 203 -15.04 -8.74 12.22
CA GLY A 203 -16.02 -7.95 11.47
C GLY A 203 -16.68 -6.82 12.28
N SER A 204 -16.36 -6.67 13.56
CA SER A 204 -16.94 -5.63 14.39
C SER A 204 -16.38 -4.24 14.06
N ARG A 205 -17.27 -3.26 13.93
CA ARG A 205 -16.87 -1.88 13.70
C ARG A 205 -16.26 -1.30 14.97
N GLY A 206 -14.97 -0.99 14.95
CA GLY A 206 -14.28 -0.28 16.00
C GLY A 206 -14.71 1.19 16.13
N ARG A 207 -14.06 1.95 17.03
CA ARG A 207 -14.29 3.41 17.18
C ARG A 207 -14.03 4.14 15.86
N SER A 208 -14.89 5.10 15.53
CA SER A 208 -14.75 5.91 14.31
C SER A 208 -13.61 6.92 14.45
N LEU A 209 -12.41 6.49 14.07
CA LEU A 209 -11.19 7.31 14.06
C LEU A 209 -10.83 7.83 12.65
N LYS A 210 -11.82 7.98 11.77
CA LYS A 210 -11.61 8.31 10.35
C LYS A 210 -10.74 9.54 10.13
N TRP A 211 -10.96 10.64 10.84
CA TRP A 211 -10.17 11.87 10.71
C TRP A 211 -8.73 11.69 11.19
N PHE A 212 -8.54 10.91 12.26
CA PHE A 212 -7.21 10.55 12.74
C PHE A 212 -6.40 9.84 11.63
N PHE A 213 -6.96 8.84 10.95
CA PHE A 213 -6.28 8.12 9.88
C PHE A 213 -5.91 9.03 8.72
N TYR A 214 -6.81 9.91 8.30
CA TYR A 214 -6.53 10.83 7.18
C TYR A 214 -5.47 11.86 7.52
N LEU A 215 -5.51 12.47 8.71
CA LEU A 215 -4.54 13.47 9.13
C LEU A 215 -3.19 12.85 9.48
N TYR A 216 -3.20 11.65 10.04
CA TYR A 216 -1.98 10.96 10.45
C TYR A 216 -1.02 10.77 9.28
N TYR A 217 -1.52 10.36 8.11
CA TYR A 217 -0.69 10.04 6.96
C TYR A 217 0.18 11.21 6.48
N PRO A 218 -0.32 12.40 6.15
CA PRO A 218 0.53 13.53 5.77
C PRO A 218 1.39 14.05 6.93
N VAL A 219 0.86 14.07 8.16
CA VAL A 219 1.55 14.64 9.31
C VAL A 219 2.77 13.80 9.71
N HIS A 220 2.64 12.47 9.80
CA HIS A 220 3.78 11.64 10.22
C HIS A 220 4.90 11.64 9.18
N ILE A 221 4.59 11.65 7.86
CA ILE A 221 5.62 11.76 6.81
C ILE A 221 6.33 13.11 6.93
N LEU A 222 5.60 14.20 7.09
CA LEU A 222 6.18 15.53 7.25
C LEU A 222 7.08 15.60 8.49
N VAL A 223 6.62 15.10 9.63
CA VAL A 223 7.39 15.10 10.88
C VAL A 223 8.65 14.25 10.76
N LEU A 224 8.54 13.03 10.25
CA LEU A 224 9.69 12.15 10.09
C LEU A 224 10.69 12.71 9.07
N GLY A 225 10.19 13.25 7.95
CA GLY A 225 11.04 13.85 6.93
C GLY A 225 11.77 15.10 7.43
N CYS A 226 11.09 15.97 8.19
CA CYS A 226 11.76 17.14 8.82
C CYS A 226 12.81 16.71 9.83
N ILE A 227 12.54 15.67 10.64
CA ILE A 227 13.54 15.13 11.59
C ILE A 227 14.73 14.54 10.80
N GLY A 228 14.46 13.76 9.76
CA GLY A 228 15.50 13.20 8.88
C GLY A 228 16.39 14.29 8.28
N ALA A 229 15.81 15.36 7.73
CA ALA A 229 16.53 16.47 7.15
C ALA A 229 17.39 17.28 8.16
N ILE A 230 17.13 17.16 9.47
CA ILE A 230 17.93 17.82 10.51
C ILE A 230 19.04 16.90 11.03
N VAL A 231 18.80 15.58 11.04
CA VAL A 231 19.69 14.60 11.70
C VAL A 231 20.66 13.96 10.71
N LEU A 232 20.27 13.81 9.44
CA LEU A 232 21.07 13.23 8.35
C LEU A 232 21.78 14.31 7.53
#